data_321278fef5810e59fe4ab72509b2bcca
#
_entry.id   321278fef5810e59fe4ab72509b2bcca
#
_cell.length_a   1.000
_cell.length_b   1.000
_cell.length_c   1.000
_cell.angle_alpha   90.00
_cell.angle_beta   90.00
_cell.angle_gamma   90.00
#
_symmetry.space_group_name_H-M   'P 1'
#
loop_
_entity.id
_entity.type
_entity.pdbx_description
1 polymer ?
#
loop_
_entity_poly.entity_id
_entity_poly.type
_entity_poly.pdbx_seq_one_letter_code
_entity_poly.pdbx_strand_id
1 'polypeptide(L)'
;MCKRDGFLGALSKPRRILKEADADVVVGVGGYVCPPAYLSALSAKIPVVIHEANAKPGLANRLGGTFAEFTGVAFPNTPFPRATLVGMPMKDEIAYLNREAHRSKARRNLGLDPQKPTVIVTGGSLGAQSLNNAVAACRDHFAEWDFQILHITGKGKTVLDENGEPLSEP
;
A
#
# COMPACT_ATOMS: atom_id res chain seq x y z
N MET A 1 -13.85 -22.24 -15.27
CA MET A 1 -13.24 -23.56 -15.51
C MET A 1 -11.72 -23.37 -15.40
N CYS A 2 -11.17 -23.52 -14.19
CA CYS A 2 -9.74 -23.32 -13.91
C CYS A 2 -9.02 -24.56 -14.42
N LYS A 3 -8.25 -24.43 -15.49
CA LYS A 3 -7.44 -25.54 -16.00
C LYS A 3 -6.38 -25.90 -14.97
N ARG A 4 -6.29 -27.17 -14.65
CA ARG A 4 -5.25 -27.82 -13.85
C ARG A 4 -3.89 -27.75 -14.58
N ASP A 5 -3.33 -26.58 -14.65
CA ASP A 5 -1.90 -26.48 -14.89
C ASP A 5 -1.24 -26.75 -13.54
N GLY A 6 -0.77 -27.97 -13.38
CA GLY A 6 -0.16 -28.41 -12.12
C GLY A 6 1.02 -27.53 -11.71
N PHE A 7 1.55 -27.74 -10.51
CA PHE A 7 2.67 -27.00 -9.93
C PHE A 7 3.85 -26.76 -10.90
N LEU A 8 4.11 -27.70 -11.81
CA LEU A 8 5.11 -27.57 -12.89
C LEU A 8 4.73 -26.49 -13.92
N GLY A 9 3.45 -26.33 -14.23
CA GLY A 9 2.96 -25.23 -15.10
C GLY A 9 3.07 -23.85 -14.44
N ALA A 10 2.93 -23.79 -13.12
CA ALA A 10 3.08 -22.55 -12.37
C ALA A 10 4.53 -22.03 -12.36
N LEU A 11 5.53 -22.89 -12.53
CA LEU A 11 6.95 -22.51 -12.57
C LEU A 11 7.46 -22.23 -13.98
N SER A 12 6.83 -22.79 -15.01
CA SER A 12 7.29 -22.65 -16.40
C SER A 12 7.21 -21.23 -16.92
N LYS A 13 6.13 -20.52 -16.60
CA LYS A 13 5.90 -19.13 -17.03
C LYS A 13 6.89 -18.14 -16.39
N PRO A 14 7.07 -18.11 -15.05
CA PRO A 14 8.08 -17.26 -14.44
C PRO A 14 9.49 -17.56 -14.94
N ARG A 15 9.86 -18.84 -15.08
CA ARG A 15 11.17 -19.23 -15.60
C ARG A 15 11.43 -18.73 -17.02
N ARG A 16 10.42 -18.78 -17.88
CA ARG A 16 10.51 -18.22 -19.23
C ARG A 16 10.72 -16.71 -19.19
N ILE A 17 9.94 -16.00 -18.39
CA ILE A 17 10.06 -14.55 -18.23
C ILE A 17 11.46 -14.15 -17.73
N LEU A 18 11.99 -14.86 -16.73
CA LEU A 18 13.33 -14.59 -16.21
C LEU A 18 14.41 -14.78 -17.29
N LYS A 19 14.26 -15.79 -18.12
CA LYS A 19 15.18 -16.05 -19.22
C LYS A 19 15.06 -15.03 -20.34
N GLU A 20 13.83 -14.66 -20.74
CA GLU A 20 13.56 -13.66 -21.78
C GLU A 20 14.03 -12.25 -21.37
N ALA A 21 13.99 -11.96 -20.07
CA ALA A 21 14.46 -10.70 -19.52
C ALA A 21 15.96 -10.67 -19.24
N ASP A 22 16.68 -11.78 -19.42
CA ASP A 22 18.09 -11.95 -19.02
C ASP A 22 18.35 -11.43 -17.60
N ALA A 23 17.50 -11.89 -16.65
CA ALA A 23 17.42 -11.31 -15.32
C ALA A 23 18.62 -11.67 -14.44
N ASP A 24 19.33 -10.68 -13.94
CA ASP A 24 20.47 -10.81 -13.00
C ASP A 24 20.02 -10.97 -11.55
N VAL A 25 18.82 -10.46 -11.21
CA VAL A 25 18.27 -10.49 -9.86
C VAL A 25 16.74 -10.49 -9.88
N VAL A 26 16.13 -11.14 -8.90
CA VAL A 26 14.69 -11.09 -8.68
C VAL A 26 14.41 -10.33 -7.40
N VAL A 27 13.70 -9.21 -7.51
CA VAL A 27 13.25 -8.43 -6.35
C VAL A 27 11.79 -8.77 -6.06
N GLY A 28 11.51 -9.24 -4.86
CA GLY A 28 10.18 -9.59 -4.42
C GLY A 28 9.66 -8.69 -3.32
N VAL A 29 8.40 -8.24 -3.48
CA VAL A 29 7.72 -7.38 -2.52
C VAL A 29 6.52 -8.08 -1.86
N GLY A 30 6.35 -9.37 -2.09
CA GLY A 30 5.26 -10.18 -1.55
C GLY A 30 4.10 -10.36 -2.53
N GLY A 31 3.03 -10.96 -2.02
CA GLY A 31 1.88 -11.36 -2.81
C GLY A 31 1.96 -12.80 -3.31
N TYR A 32 0.83 -13.35 -3.72
CA TYR A 32 0.70 -14.78 -4.06
C TYR A 32 1.38 -15.19 -5.39
N VAL A 33 1.78 -14.21 -6.21
CA VAL A 33 2.54 -14.48 -7.45
C VAL A 33 4.06 -14.58 -7.22
N CYS A 34 4.54 -14.14 -6.07
CA CYS A 34 5.98 -14.17 -5.76
C CYS A 34 6.55 -15.58 -5.54
N PRO A 35 5.90 -16.52 -4.82
CA PRO A 35 6.46 -17.84 -4.59
C PRO A 35 6.91 -18.58 -5.85
N PRO A 36 6.11 -18.69 -6.93
CA PRO A 36 6.59 -19.32 -8.16
C PRO A 36 7.75 -18.56 -8.82
N ALA A 37 7.80 -17.23 -8.72
CA ALA A 37 8.93 -16.45 -9.22
C ALA A 37 10.20 -16.73 -8.41
N TYR A 38 10.12 -16.75 -7.09
CA TYR A 38 11.24 -17.05 -6.20
C TYR A 38 11.81 -18.46 -6.45
N LEU A 39 10.94 -19.47 -6.55
CA LEU A 39 11.37 -20.83 -6.83
C LEU A 39 11.99 -20.97 -8.22
N SER A 40 11.47 -20.23 -9.21
CA SER A 40 12.05 -20.20 -10.56
C SER A 40 13.43 -19.55 -10.57
N ALA A 41 13.60 -18.44 -9.84
CA ALA A 41 14.89 -17.78 -9.66
C ALA A 41 15.91 -18.70 -8.98
N LEU A 42 15.51 -19.34 -7.88
CA LEU A 42 16.35 -20.32 -7.18
C LEU A 42 16.81 -21.45 -8.11
N SER A 43 15.90 -22.01 -8.91
CA SER A 43 16.22 -23.08 -9.87
C SER A 43 17.16 -22.63 -10.99
N ALA A 44 17.12 -21.33 -11.32
CA ALA A 44 17.97 -20.72 -12.36
C ALA A 44 19.27 -20.13 -11.76
N LYS A 45 19.47 -20.25 -10.45
CA LYS A 45 20.61 -19.65 -9.70
C LYS A 45 20.66 -18.13 -9.82
N ILE A 46 19.51 -17.49 -9.98
CA ILE A 46 19.36 -16.04 -9.97
C ILE A 46 19.14 -15.61 -8.51
N PRO A 47 19.89 -14.65 -7.98
CA PRO A 47 19.74 -14.18 -6.62
C PRO A 47 18.36 -13.57 -6.39
N VAL A 48 17.82 -13.78 -5.19
CA VAL A 48 16.54 -13.24 -4.76
C VAL A 48 16.77 -12.21 -3.66
N VAL A 49 16.20 -11.04 -3.85
CA VAL A 49 16.15 -9.95 -2.86
C VAL A 49 14.70 -9.74 -2.46
N ILE A 50 14.44 -9.57 -1.16
CA ILE A 50 13.09 -9.37 -0.66
C ILE A 50 12.99 -8.03 0.05
N HIS A 51 11.92 -7.30 -0.22
CA HIS A 51 11.48 -6.17 0.59
C HIS A 51 10.14 -6.49 1.24
N GLU A 52 10.09 -6.47 2.58
CA GLU A 52 8.85 -6.66 3.34
C GLU A 52 8.34 -5.33 3.86
N ALA A 53 7.20 -4.91 3.33
CA ALA A 53 6.57 -3.64 3.64
C ALA A 53 5.67 -3.67 4.89
N ASN A 54 5.38 -4.85 5.43
CA ASN A 54 4.48 -5.03 6.57
C ASN A 54 5.24 -5.33 7.86
N ALA A 55 4.68 -4.91 8.99
CA ALA A 55 5.23 -5.25 10.30
C ALA A 55 5.16 -6.76 10.60
N LYS A 56 4.23 -7.50 9.96
CA LYS A 56 4.17 -8.96 9.96
C LYS A 56 4.45 -9.48 8.56
N PRO A 57 5.53 -10.26 8.36
CA PRO A 57 5.88 -10.78 7.05
C PRO A 57 4.80 -11.66 6.44
N GLY A 58 4.48 -11.40 5.18
CA GLY A 58 3.57 -12.24 4.40
C GLY A 58 4.16 -13.61 4.09
N LEU A 59 3.29 -14.61 3.87
CA LEU A 59 3.70 -16.00 3.63
C LEU A 59 4.67 -16.14 2.45
N ALA A 60 4.44 -15.39 1.37
CA ALA A 60 5.31 -15.39 0.20
C ALA A 60 6.73 -14.94 0.55
N ASN A 61 6.85 -13.83 1.27
CA ASN A 61 8.15 -13.30 1.68
C ASN A 61 8.82 -14.20 2.72
N ARG A 62 8.06 -14.82 3.63
CA ARG A 62 8.60 -15.81 4.58
C ARG A 62 9.21 -17.00 3.85
N LEU A 63 8.55 -17.51 2.81
CA LEU A 63 9.09 -18.59 1.97
C LEU A 63 10.37 -18.13 1.27
N GLY A 64 10.33 -17.01 0.55
CA GLY A 64 11.48 -16.50 -0.17
C GLY A 64 12.66 -16.16 0.74
N GLY A 65 12.40 -15.63 1.93
CA GLY A 65 13.42 -15.28 2.91
C GLY A 65 14.24 -16.44 3.47
N THR A 66 13.79 -17.69 3.25
CA THR A 66 14.58 -18.87 3.63
C THR A 66 15.83 -19.04 2.77
N PHE A 67 15.82 -18.49 1.55
CA PHE A 67 16.92 -18.61 0.58
C PHE A 67 17.28 -17.29 -0.11
N ALA A 68 16.63 -16.20 0.24
CA ALA A 68 16.98 -14.88 -0.29
C ALA A 68 18.40 -14.48 0.12
N GLU A 69 19.10 -13.85 -0.80
CA GLU A 69 20.44 -13.31 -0.57
C GLU A 69 20.40 -12.07 0.33
N PHE A 70 19.36 -11.27 0.17
CA PHE A 70 19.14 -10.08 1.00
C PHE A 70 17.66 -9.92 1.32
N THR A 71 17.38 -9.48 2.54
CA THR A 71 16.03 -9.12 2.98
C THR A 71 16.03 -7.74 3.63
N GLY A 72 15.32 -6.80 3.03
CA GLY A 72 15.03 -5.49 3.60
C GLY A 72 13.65 -5.47 4.25
N VAL A 73 13.50 -4.75 5.36
CA VAL A 73 12.21 -4.56 6.05
C VAL A 73 11.90 -3.08 6.23
N ALA A 74 10.61 -2.75 6.14
CA ALA A 74 10.17 -1.37 6.29
C ALA A 74 10.07 -0.92 7.76
N PHE A 75 9.82 -1.83 8.68
CA PHE A 75 9.59 -1.52 10.07
C PHE A 75 10.63 -2.16 11.00
N PRO A 76 11.04 -1.46 12.06
CA PRO A 76 11.85 -2.07 13.11
C PRO A 76 11.07 -3.23 13.76
N ASN A 77 11.80 -4.20 14.26
CA ASN A 77 11.23 -5.39 14.93
C ASN A 77 10.31 -6.26 14.05
N THR A 78 10.35 -6.13 12.75
CA THR A 78 9.71 -7.08 11.85
C THR A 78 10.33 -8.47 12.09
N PRO A 79 9.53 -9.51 12.41
CA PRO A 79 10.07 -10.83 12.75
C PRO A 79 10.53 -11.57 11.48
N PHE A 80 11.65 -11.15 10.95
CA PHE A 80 12.25 -11.70 9.73
C PHE A 80 13.73 -11.99 9.98
N PRO A 81 14.19 -13.22 9.84
CA PRO A 81 15.59 -13.58 10.10
C PRO A 81 16.54 -12.81 9.18
N ARG A 82 17.63 -12.30 9.77
CA ARG A 82 18.70 -11.61 9.03
C ARG A 82 18.23 -10.42 8.18
N ALA A 83 17.11 -9.81 8.55
CA ALA A 83 16.61 -8.65 7.84
C ALA A 83 17.36 -7.36 8.22
N THR A 84 17.52 -6.50 7.23
CA THR A 84 18.07 -5.14 7.41
C THR A 84 16.92 -4.14 7.36
N LEU A 85 16.87 -3.21 8.32
CA LEU A 85 15.90 -2.10 8.27
C LEU A 85 16.33 -1.12 7.16
N VAL A 86 15.51 -1.06 6.10
CA VAL A 86 15.75 -0.19 4.94
C VAL A 86 14.65 0.87 4.76
N GLY A 87 13.55 0.78 5.51
CA GLY A 87 12.39 1.66 5.35
C GLY A 87 11.54 1.34 4.12
N MET A 88 10.62 2.26 3.81
CA MET A 88 9.77 2.16 2.62
C MET A 88 10.39 2.94 1.46
N PRO A 89 10.48 2.37 0.26
CA PRO A 89 10.87 3.12 -0.93
C PRO A 89 9.77 4.13 -1.25
N MET A 90 10.09 5.40 -1.13
CA MET A 90 9.18 6.52 -1.39
C MET A 90 9.73 7.37 -2.52
N LYS A 91 8.83 8.08 -3.23
CA LYS A 91 9.26 9.10 -4.18
C LYS A 91 9.99 10.23 -3.44
N ASP A 92 11.01 10.79 -4.04
CA ASP A 92 11.83 11.85 -3.46
C ASP A 92 11.01 13.05 -2.98
N GLU A 93 9.99 13.42 -3.73
CA GLU A 93 9.05 14.50 -3.38
C GLU A 93 8.35 14.26 -2.02
N ILE A 94 8.18 13.00 -1.64
CA ILE A 94 7.56 12.61 -0.36
C ILE A 94 8.64 12.39 0.70
N ALA A 95 9.73 11.73 0.34
CA ALA A 95 10.82 11.39 1.25
C ALA A 95 11.48 12.65 1.83
N TYR A 96 11.63 13.70 1.01
CA TYR A 96 12.29 14.96 1.38
C TYR A 96 11.29 16.12 1.59
N LEU A 97 9.98 15.83 1.73
CA LEU A 97 8.95 16.83 1.93
C LEU A 97 9.14 17.58 3.24
N ASN A 98 9.39 18.89 3.15
CA ASN A 98 9.31 19.77 4.32
C ASN A 98 7.83 20.06 4.64
N ARG A 99 7.26 19.28 5.56
CA ARG A 99 5.83 19.35 5.92
C ARG A 99 5.44 20.67 6.53
N GLU A 100 6.30 21.27 7.35
CA GLU A 100 6.00 22.54 8.02
C GLU A 100 5.92 23.69 7.02
N ALA A 101 6.89 23.80 6.11
CA ALA A 101 6.92 24.82 5.08
C ALA A 101 5.71 24.75 4.14
N HIS A 102 5.20 23.55 3.86
CA HIS A 102 4.11 23.35 2.90
C HIS A 102 2.71 23.29 3.54
N ARG A 103 2.61 23.12 4.87
CA ARG A 103 1.35 22.89 5.59
C ARG A 103 0.28 23.94 5.31
N SER A 104 0.60 25.22 5.54
CA SER A 104 -0.37 26.31 5.40
C SER A 104 -0.80 26.51 3.94
N LYS A 105 0.13 26.35 2.98
CA LYS A 105 -0.18 26.44 1.55
C LYS A 105 -1.07 25.27 1.10
N ALA A 106 -0.75 24.05 1.52
CA ALA A 106 -1.53 22.86 1.18
C ALA A 106 -2.97 22.96 1.73
N ARG A 107 -3.14 23.41 2.96
CA ARG A 107 -4.47 23.60 3.55
C ARG A 107 -5.28 24.62 2.76
N ARG A 108 -4.73 25.80 2.47
CA ARG A 108 -5.42 26.79 1.63
C ARG A 108 -5.81 26.27 0.27
N ASN A 109 -4.94 25.51 -0.38
CA ASN A 109 -5.24 24.92 -1.69
C ASN A 109 -6.38 23.90 -1.65
N LEU A 110 -6.65 23.31 -0.48
CA LEU A 110 -7.74 22.37 -0.23
C LEU A 110 -8.98 23.05 0.39
N GLY A 111 -9.03 24.39 0.42
CA GLY A 111 -10.14 25.11 1.04
C GLY A 111 -10.19 25.03 2.57
N LEU A 112 -9.12 24.56 3.21
CA LEU A 112 -9.07 24.38 4.65
C LEU A 112 -8.46 25.59 5.37
N ASP A 113 -8.94 25.86 6.58
CA ASP A 113 -8.34 26.86 7.47
C ASP A 113 -6.94 26.39 7.92
N PRO A 114 -5.88 27.19 7.68
CA PRO A 114 -4.53 26.82 8.09
C PRO A 114 -4.34 26.66 9.60
N GLN A 115 -5.16 27.31 10.41
CA GLN A 115 -5.03 27.35 11.87
C GLN A 115 -5.83 26.25 12.58
N LYS A 116 -6.92 25.78 11.98
CA LYS A 116 -7.78 24.77 12.61
C LYS A 116 -7.15 23.37 12.60
N PRO A 117 -7.34 22.57 13.65
CA PRO A 117 -7.06 21.16 13.61
C PRO A 117 -7.80 20.50 12.43
N THR A 118 -7.14 19.58 11.72
CA THR A 118 -7.72 18.92 10.56
C THR A 118 -7.68 17.41 10.76
N VAL A 119 -8.84 16.78 10.68
CA VAL A 119 -8.98 15.32 10.63
C VAL A 119 -9.08 14.89 9.18
N ILE A 120 -8.22 13.98 8.76
CA ILE A 120 -8.28 13.40 7.43
C ILE A 120 -8.91 12.02 7.54
N VAL A 121 -10.02 11.81 6.81
CA VAL A 121 -10.68 10.50 6.71
C VAL A 121 -10.51 9.95 5.30
N THR A 122 -9.99 8.74 5.18
CA THR A 122 -9.78 8.11 3.89
C THR A 122 -9.95 6.59 3.97
N GLY A 123 -10.63 6.02 3.00
CA GLY A 123 -10.79 4.57 2.78
C GLY A 123 -9.76 3.97 1.80
N GLY A 124 -8.65 4.67 1.56
CA GLY A 124 -7.66 4.31 0.55
C GLY A 124 -8.07 4.75 -0.86
N SER A 125 -7.32 4.33 -1.88
CA SER A 125 -7.46 4.79 -3.27
C SER A 125 -8.81 4.49 -3.91
N LEU A 126 -9.49 3.42 -3.48
CA LEU A 126 -10.81 3.02 -3.99
C LEU A 126 -11.97 3.54 -3.11
N GLY A 127 -11.64 4.15 -1.97
CA GLY A 127 -12.62 4.54 -0.97
C GLY A 127 -13.28 3.35 -0.26
N ALA A 128 -13.89 3.61 0.90
CA ALA A 128 -14.64 2.62 1.67
C ALA A 128 -16.06 3.15 1.92
N GLN A 129 -17.07 2.56 1.27
CA GLN A 129 -18.44 3.05 1.34
C GLN A 129 -18.99 3.06 2.77
N SER A 130 -18.67 2.03 3.57
CA SER A 130 -19.07 1.98 4.98
C SER A 130 -18.48 3.10 5.82
N LEU A 131 -17.21 3.45 5.56
CA LEU A 131 -16.56 4.59 6.22
C LEU A 131 -17.18 5.91 5.77
N ASN A 132 -17.43 6.07 4.47
CA ASN A 132 -18.07 7.26 3.92
C ASN A 132 -19.44 7.50 4.56
N ASN A 133 -20.26 6.45 4.66
CA ASN A 133 -21.59 6.54 5.27
C ASN A 133 -21.51 6.87 6.77
N ALA A 134 -20.55 6.29 7.50
CA ALA A 134 -20.36 6.59 8.91
C ALA A 134 -19.94 8.05 9.15
N VAL A 135 -19.06 8.59 8.30
CA VAL A 135 -18.66 10.01 8.38
C VAL A 135 -19.84 10.92 8.06
N ALA A 136 -20.63 10.59 7.05
CA ALA A 136 -21.83 11.34 6.70
C ALA A 136 -22.85 11.40 7.86
N ALA A 137 -23.11 10.27 8.50
CA ALA A 137 -24.02 10.17 9.63
C ALA A 137 -23.56 10.97 10.87
N CYS A 138 -22.27 11.23 11.00
CA CYS A 138 -21.72 12.04 12.11
C CYS A 138 -21.57 13.53 11.77
N ARG A 139 -21.97 13.97 10.58
CA ARG A 139 -21.71 15.32 10.07
C ARG A 139 -22.17 16.43 11.03
N ASP A 140 -23.35 16.34 11.57
CA ASP A 140 -23.94 17.38 12.41
C ASP A 140 -23.20 17.48 13.76
N HIS A 141 -22.74 16.37 14.29
CA HIS A 141 -21.90 16.35 15.49
C HIS A 141 -20.54 17.04 15.28
N PHE A 142 -19.99 16.98 14.06
CA PHE A 142 -18.71 17.61 13.77
C PHE A 142 -18.80 19.14 13.75
N ALA A 143 -19.96 19.69 13.47
CA ALA A 143 -20.19 21.15 13.47
C ALA A 143 -20.06 21.78 14.86
N GLU A 144 -20.23 20.97 15.92
CA GLU A 144 -20.09 21.42 17.31
C GLU A 144 -18.62 21.49 17.78
N TRP A 145 -17.69 20.97 17.01
CA TRP A 145 -16.29 20.83 17.39
C TRP A 145 -15.40 21.84 16.64
N ASP A 146 -14.38 22.34 17.32
CA ASP A 146 -13.43 23.28 16.71
C ASP A 146 -12.34 22.57 15.89
N PHE A 147 -12.76 21.77 14.93
CA PHE A 147 -11.88 21.18 13.93
C PHE A 147 -12.56 21.15 12.55
N GLN A 148 -11.80 20.80 11.53
CA GLN A 148 -12.30 20.62 10.17
C GLN A 148 -11.97 19.22 9.68
N ILE A 149 -12.76 18.71 8.73
CA ILE A 149 -12.58 17.36 8.17
C ILE A 149 -12.26 17.48 6.70
N LEU A 150 -11.22 16.77 6.27
CA LEU A 150 -10.94 16.46 4.88
C LEU A 150 -11.34 15.00 4.63
N HIS A 151 -12.47 14.79 3.96
CA HIS A 151 -12.97 13.46 3.67
C HIS A 151 -12.63 13.06 2.23
N ILE A 152 -11.75 12.07 2.07
CA ILE A 152 -11.36 11.51 0.77
C ILE A 152 -12.21 10.27 0.51
N THR A 153 -13.29 10.45 -0.21
CA THR A 153 -14.35 9.45 -0.40
C THR A 153 -13.98 8.32 -1.36
N GLY A 154 -13.02 8.57 -2.26
CA GLY A 154 -12.63 7.66 -3.34
C GLY A 154 -13.30 8.00 -4.68
N LYS A 155 -12.60 7.73 -5.77
CA LYS A 155 -13.06 8.07 -7.12
C LYS A 155 -14.38 7.36 -7.45
N GLY A 156 -15.38 8.14 -7.88
CA GLY A 156 -16.69 7.63 -8.28
C GLY A 156 -17.57 7.15 -7.11
N LYS A 157 -17.22 7.49 -5.87
CA LYS A 157 -18.05 7.22 -4.69
C LYS A 157 -18.95 8.41 -4.41
N THR A 158 -20.24 8.15 -4.28
CA THR A 158 -21.22 9.14 -3.80
C THR A 158 -21.40 8.94 -2.30
N VAL A 159 -21.32 10.01 -1.54
CA VAL A 159 -21.65 10.02 -0.11
C VAL A 159 -23.10 10.43 0.01
N LEU A 160 -23.89 9.63 0.70
CA LEU A 160 -25.32 9.89 0.91
C LEU A 160 -25.53 10.39 2.33
N ASP A 161 -26.49 11.27 2.52
CA ASP A 161 -26.98 11.68 3.83
C ASP A 161 -27.87 10.57 4.46
N GLU A 162 -28.46 10.85 5.60
CA GLU A 162 -29.36 9.93 6.31
C GLU A 162 -30.66 9.62 5.56
N ASN A 163 -31.06 10.50 4.61
CA ASN A 163 -32.24 10.35 3.77
C ASN A 163 -31.91 9.61 2.46
N GLY A 164 -30.66 9.28 2.22
CA GLY A 164 -30.19 8.64 1.01
C GLY A 164 -29.95 9.60 -0.16
N GLU A 165 -29.96 10.92 0.10
CA GLU A 165 -29.65 11.94 -0.91
C GLU A 165 -28.14 12.21 -0.98
N PRO A 166 -27.61 12.47 -2.18
CA PRO A 166 -26.21 12.80 -2.33
C PRO A 166 -25.84 14.07 -1.57
N LEU A 167 -24.84 13.98 -0.71
CA LEU A 167 -24.22 15.16 -0.12
C LEU A 167 -23.53 15.95 -1.23
N SER A 168 -23.96 17.19 -1.45
CA SER A 168 -23.25 18.12 -2.33
C SER A 168 -21.87 18.41 -1.79
N GLU A 169 -20.87 18.48 -2.67
CA GLU A 169 -19.59 19.05 -2.30
C GLU A 169 -19.81 20.51 -1.86
N PRO A 170 -19.12 20.97 -0.80
CA PRO A 170 -19.23 22.34 -0.34
C PRO A 170 -18.62 23.34 -1.32
#